data_62d13e00e15e16600e2bfe59d8d7ad6b
#
_entry.id   62d13e00e15e16600e2bfe59d8d7ad6b
#
_cell.length_a   1.000
_cell.length_b   1.000
_cell.length_c   1.000
_cell.angle_alpha   90.00
_cell.angle_beta   90.00
_cell.angle_gamma   90.00
#
_symmetry.space_group_name_H-M   'P 1'
#
loop_
_entity.id
_entity.type
_entity.pdbx_description
1 polymer ?
#
loop_
_entity_poly.entity_id
_entity_poly.type
_entity_poly.pdbx_seq_one_letter_code
_entity_poly.pdbx_strand_id
1 'polypeptide(L)'
;MRIKITEVRVSLRDDAKLKAFASITLEDQFVIRGLKVIEGNSNRMFVAMPSRKRPDGKHQDIAHPITQAMREYVEDIVISEYRKELARANHGSAVGAR
;
A
#
# COMPACT_ATOMS: atom_id res chain seq x y z
N MET A 1 10.62 -20.81 -4.48
CA MET A 1 11.36 -19.55 -4.61
C MET A 1 10.40 -18.39 -4.45
N ARG A 2 10.79 -17.40 -3.67
CA ARG A 2 9.92 -16.26 -3.37
C ARG A 2 10.30 -15.07 -4.22
N ILE A 3 9.30 -14.36 -4.72
CA ILE A 3 9.53 -13.05 -5.34
C ILE A 3 9.80 -12.07 -4.21
N LYS A 4 10.95 -11.41 -4.26
CA LYS A 4 11.34 -10.52 -3.19
C LYS A 4 10.93 -9.08 -3.50
N ILE A 5 10.26 -8.44 -2.56
CA ILE A 5 9.96 -7.01 -2.65
C ILE A 5 11.17 -6.27 -2.13
N THR A 6 11.81 -5.50 -3.02
CA THR A 6 13.08 -4.86 -2.71
C THR A 6 12.92 -3.39 -2.36
N GLU A 7 11.78 -2.79 -2.69
CA GLU A 7 11.53 -1.40 -2.32
C GLU A 7 10.03 -1.18 -2.21
N VAL A 8 9.64 -0.36 -1.23
CA VAL A 8 8.25 0.08 -1.09
C VAL A 8 8.28 1.59 -0.95
N ARG A 9 7.45 2.26 -1.72
CA ARG A 9 7.28 3.70 -1.60
C ARG A 9 5.86 4.01 -1.21
N VAL A 10 5.69 4.90 -0.25
CA VAL A 10 4.39 5.23 0.31
C VAL A 10 4.19 6.73 0.22
N SER A 11 3.02 7.14 -0.28
CA SER A 11 2.62 8.54 -0.36
C SER A 11 1.37 8.71 0.48
N LEU A 12 1.49 9.42 1.59
CA LEU A 12 0.39 9.55 2.55
C LEU A 12 -0.75 10.37 1.96
N ARG A 13 -1.97 10.05 2.38
CA ARG A 13 -3.18 10.78 2.01
C ARG A 13 -3.96 11.12 3.28
N ASP A 14 -4.63 12.25 3.24
CA ASP A 14 -5.45 12.72 4.35
C ASP A 14 -6.91 12.52 4.00
N ASP A 15 -7.34 11.26 4.09
CA ASP A 15 -8.68 10.86 3.73
C ASP A 15 -9.20 9.91 4.80
N ALA A 16 -10.52 9.83 4.94
CA ALA A 16 -11.13 9.00 5.97
C ALA A 16 -10.77 7.53 5.81
N LYS A 17 -10.75 7.05 4.59
CA LYS A 17 -10.49 5.63 4.32
C LYS A 17 -9.18 5.40 3.58
N LEU A 18 -8.88 6.23 2.61
CA LEU A 18 -7.65 6.07 1.82
C LEU A 18 -6.52 6.74 2.58
N LYS A 19 -5.64 5.94 3.15
CA LYS A 19 -4.57 6.43 4.00
C LYS A 19 -3.28 6.69 3.24
N ALA A 20 -3.07 5.96 2.14
CA ALA A 20 -1.85 6.15 1.37
C ALA A 20 -1.98 5.46 0.02
N PHE A 21 -1.22 5.96 -0.95
CA PHE A 21 -0.89 5.20 -2.15
C PHE A 21 0.46 4.56 -1.94
N ALA A 22 0.70 3.45 -2.62
CA ALA A 22 1.97 2.75 -2.48
C ALA A 22 2.39 2.14 -3.80
N SER A 23 3.68 1.92 -3.93
CA SER A 23 4.23 1.14 -5.01
C SER A 23 5.22 0.15 -4.43
N ILE A 24 5.37 -0.99 -5.10
CA ILE A 24 6.34 -2.00 -4.70
C ILE A 24 7.22 -2.33 -5.88
N THR A 25 8.49 -2.57 -5.57
CA THR A 25 9.46 -3.01 -6.58
C THR A 25 9.81 -4.46 -6.30
N LEU A 26 9.74 -5.28 -7.34
CA LEU A 26 10.02 -6.71 -7.25
C LEU A 26 11.39 -6.99 -7.85
N GLU A 27 12.27 -7.61 -7.07
CA GLU A 27 13.58 -8.06 -7.52
C GLU A 27 14.40 -6.94 -8.18
N ASP A 28 14.21 -5.69 -7.73
CA ASP A 28 14.86 -4.52 -8.31
C ASP A 28 14.63 -4.36 -9.81
N GLN A 29 13.60 -5.01 -10.35
CA GLN A 29 13.41 -5.09 -11.79
C GLN A 29 12.01 -4.76 -12.26
N PHE A 30 11.02 -4.78 -11.36
CA PHE A 30 9.64 -4.63 -11.78
C PHE A 30 8.89 -3.85 -10.72
N VAL A 31 8.22 -2.76 -11.12
CA VAL A 31 7.47 -1.94 -10.17
C VAL A 31 5.98 -2.07 -10.44
N ILE A 32 5.20 -2.19 -9.37
CA ILE A 32 3.75 -2.15 -9.44
C ILE A 32 3.32 -0.91 -8.67
N ARG A 33 2.60 -0.02 -9.33
CA ARG A 33 2.09 1.22 -8.74
C ARG A 33 0.59 1.12 -8.52
N GLY A 34 0.07 2.05 -7.74
CA GLY A 34 -1.37 2.15 -7.56
C GLY A 34 -1.93 1.26 -6.49
N LEU A 35 -1.08 0.71 -5.63
CA LEU A 35 -1.60 0.05 -4.43
C LEU A 35 -2.13 1.11 -3.48
N LYS A 36 -3.12 0.73 -2.68
CA LYS A 36 -3.74 1.66 -1.73
C LYS A 36 -3.74 1.04 -0.34
N VAL A 37 -3.39 1.86 0.65
CA VAL A 37 -3.54 1.47 2.06
C VAL A 37 -4.88 2.03 2.51
N ILE A 38 -5.77 1.15 2.90
CA ILE A 38 -7.14 1.51 3.23
C ILE A 38 -7.44 1.09 4.65
N GLU A 39 -8.14 1.97 5.37
CA GLU A 39 -8.65 1.64 6.70
C GLU A 39 -10.10 1.21 6.56
N GLY A 40 -10.36 -0.06 6.84
CA GLY A 40 -11.70 -0.60 6.76
C GLY A 40 -12.40 -0.55 8.10
N ASN A 41 -13.37 -1.41 8.26
CA ASN A 41 -14.16 -1.49 9.50
C ASN A 41 -13.27 -1.88 10.66
N SER A 42 -13.60 -1.37 11.86
CA SER A 42 -12.87 -1.67 13.09
C SER A 42 -11.41 -1.26 13.02
N ASN A 43 -11.11 -0.20 12.24
CA ASN A 43 -9.75 0.34 12.10
C ASN A 43 -8.77 -0.68 11.56
N ARG A 44 -9.26 -1.67 10.82
CA ARG A 44 -8.40 -2.67 10.23
C ARG A 44 -7.81 -2.13 8.94
N MET A 45 -6.49 -2.18 8.85
CA MET A 45 -5.79 -1.73 7.65
C MET A 45 -5.61 -2.87 6.69
N PHE A 46 -5.77 -2.59 5.42
CA PHE A 46 -5.48 -3.58 4.38
C PHE A 46 -4.96 -2.89 3.13
N VAL A 47 -4.42 -3.67 2.21
CA VAL A 47 -3.84 -3.15 0.98
C VAL A 47 -4.74 -3.59 -0.18
N ALA A 48 -5.22 -2.59 -0.93
CA ALA A 48 -5.96 -2.85 -2.15
C ALA A 48 -5.00 -2.79 -3.33
N MET A 49 -5.18 -3.73 -4.24
CA MET A 49 -4.32 -3.83 -5.41
C MET A 49 -4.73 -2.81 -6.46
N PRO A 50 -3.84 -2.50 -7.41
CA PRO A 50 -4.23 -1.58 -8.48
C PRO A 50 -5.38 -2.17 -9.29
N SER A 51 -6.37 -1.36 -9.56
CA SER A 51 -7.58 -1.81 -10.23
C SER A 51 -8.09 -0.71 -11.15
N ARG A 52 -9.00 -1.09 -12.02
CA ARG A 52 -9.68 -0.13 -12.87
C ARG A 52 -11.17 -0.39 -12.85
N LYS A 53 -11.94 0.64 -13.12
CA LYS A 53 -13.39 0.53 -13.13
C LYS A 53 -13.84 -0.04 -14.47
N ARG A 54 -14.70 -1.04 -14.40
CA ARG A 54 -15.28 -1.66 -15.58
C ARG A 54 -16.49 -0.86 -16.05
N PRO A 55 -16.92 -1.07 -17.31
CA PRO A 55 -18.14 -0.37 -17.80
C PRO A 55 -19.36 -0.66 -16.95
N ASP A 56 -19.43 -1.83 -16.28
CA ASP A 56 -20.57 -2.16 -15.43
C ASP A 56 -20.47 -1.52 -14.03
N GLY A 57 -19.46 -0.69 -13.80
CA GLY A 57 -19.28 0.00 -12.53
C GLY A 57 -18.49 -0.76 -11.50
N LYS A 58 -18.18 -2.01 -11.76
CA LYS A 58 -17.39 -2.81 -10.83
C LYS A 58 -15.90 -2.59 -11.06
N HIS A 59 -15.11 -2.78 -10.00
CA HIS A 59 -13.67 -2.68 -10.10
C HIS A 59 -13.05 -4.03 -10.39
N GLN A 60 -12.01 -4.01 -11.20
CA GLN A 60 -11.28 -5.23 -11.53
C GLN A 60 -9.80 -4.97 -11.27
N ASP A 61 -9.18 -5.85 -10.49
CA ASP A 61 -7.74 -5.75 -10.24
C ASP A 61 -6.97 -5.90 -11.54
N ILE A 62 -5.98 -5.02 -11.72
CA ILE A 62 -5.06 -5.10 -12.84
C ILE A 62 -3.94 -6.10 -12.53
N ALA A 63 -3.53 -6.13 -11.27
CA ALA A 63 -2.48 -7.02 -10.79
C ALA A 63 -2.79 -7.40 -9.36
N HIS A 64 -2.59 -8.66 -9.01
CA HIS A 64 -2.82 -9.10 -7.64
C HIS A 64 -2.09 -10.40 -7.36
N PRO A 65 -1.77 -10.66 -6.08
CA PRO A 65 -1.19 -11.94 -5.71
C PRO A 65 -2.21 -13.06 -5.93
N ILE A 66 -1.71 -14.23 -6.29
CA ILE A 66 -2.59 -15.36 -6.49
C ILE A 66 -2.39 -16.45 -5.45
N THR A 67 -1.49 -16.21 -4.48
CA THR A 67 -1.32 -17.13 -3.36
C THR A 67 -1.54 -16.36 -2.07
N GLN A 68 -1.98 -17.08 -1.03
CA GLN A 68 -2.17 -16.47 0.28
C GLN A 68 -0.84 -15.96 0.84
N ALA A 69 0.22 -16.72 0.66
CA ALA A 69 1.54 -16.34 1.17
C ALA A 69 2.01 -15.03 0.56
N MET A 70 1.82 -14.86 -0.75
CA MET A 70 2.24 -13.62 -1.41
C MET A 70 1.36 -12.44 -0.97
N ARG A 71 0.07 -12.68 -0.79
CA ARG A 71 -0.84 -11.62 -0.34
C ARG A 71 -0.44 -11.12 1.04
N GLU A 72 -0.16 -12.03 1.96
CA GLU A 72 0.25 -11.65 3.31
C GLU A 72 1.58 -10.91 3.29
N TYR A 73 2.51 -11.38 2.47
CA TYR A 73 3.80 -10.75 2.34
C TYR A 73 3.68 -9.31 1.84
N VAL A 74 2.88 -9.09 0.80
CA VAL A 74 2.66 -7.74 0.27
C VAL A 74 2.02 -6.85 1.32
N GLU A 75 0.97 -7.35 1.98
CA GLU A 75 0.29 -6.55 2.99
C GLU A 75 1.21 -6.20 4.15
N ASP A 76 1.96 -7.17 4.65
CA ASP A 76 2.84 -6.92 5.80
C ASP A 76 3.88 -5.86 5.45
N ILE A 77 4.50 -5.99 4.30
CA ILE A 77 5.56 -5.07 3.91
C ILE A 77 5.03 -3.66 3.64
N VAL A 78 3.90 -3.56 2.93
CA VAL A 78 3.35 -2.25 2.59
C VAL A 78 2.83 -1.56 3.83
N ILE A 79 2.10 -2.27 4.69
CA ILE A 79 1.56 -1.66 5.90
C ILE A 79 2.69 -1.27 6.86
N SER A 80 3.72 -2.10 6.95
CA SER A 80 4.89 -1.77 7.77
C SER A 80 5.53 -0.47 7.29
N GLU A 81 5.71 -0.32 5.99
CA GLU A 81 6.31 0.89 5.45
C GLU A 81 5.38 2.09 5.63
N TYR A 82 4.07 1.87 5.49
CA TYR A 82 3.09 2.92 5.76
C TYR A 82 3.22 3.44 7.19
N ARG A 83 3.33 2.53 8.16
CA ARG A 83 3.45 2.93 9.55
C ARG A 83 4.74 3.70 9.82
N LYS A 84 5.82 3.31 9.18
CA LYS A 84 7.08 4.04 9.29
C LYS A 84 6.94 5.44 8.72
N GLU A 85 6.31 5.55 7.58
CA GLU A 85 6.13 6.85 6.94
C GLU A 85 5.22 7.75 7.77
N LEU A 86 4.17 7.17 8.33
CA LEU A 86 3.25 7.90 9.18
C LEU A 86 3.96 8.42 10.44
N ALA A 87 4.76 7.58 11.07
CA ALA A 87 5.52 7.97 12.25
C ALA A 87 6.52 9.07 11.90
N ARG A 88 7.17 8.95 10.75
CA ARG A 88 8.13 9.95 10.29
C ARG A 88 7.45 11.29 10.05
N ALA A 89 6.27 11.26 9.41
CA ALA A 89 5.53 12.48 9.14
C ALA A 89 5.04 13.13 10.43
N ASN A 90 4.50 12.32 11.35
CA ASN A 90 4.02 12.83 12.62
C ASN A 90 5.17 13.41 13.45
N HIS A 91 6.28 12.69 13.48
CA HIS A 91 7.46 13.17 14.20
C HIS A 91 7.99 14.46 13.56
N GLY A 92 8.03 14.48 12.23
CA GLY A 92 8.45 15.67 11.51
C GLY A 92 7.51 16.83 11.76
N SER A 93 6.21 16.57 11.85
CA SER A 93 5.25 17.62 12.16
C SER A 93 5.45 18.18 13.54
N ALA A 94 5.70 17.32 14.51
CA ALA A 94 5.92 17.74 15.87
C ALA A 94 7.20 18.58 15.99
N VAL A 95 8.25 18.12 15.34
CA VAL A 95 9.52 18.84 15.31
C VAL A 95 9.41 19.99 14.33
N GLY A 96 8.74 19.70 13.24
CA GLY A 96 8.63 20.66 12.17
C GLY A 96 7.72 21.78 12.50
N ALA A 97 7.13 21.74 13.65
CA ALA A 97 6.46 22.92 14.11
C ALA A 97 7.36 24.09 13.84
N ARG A 98 8.31 23.82 13.12
CA ARG A 98 9.19 24.80 12.55
C ARG A 98 8.51 25.59 11.47
#